data_53bdf2292c18c3f7b9123a01c7f81f71
#
_entry.id   53bdf2292c18c3f7b9123a01c7f81f71
#
_cell.length_a   1.000
_cell.length_b   1.000
_cell.length_c   1.000
_cell.angle_alpha   90.00
_cell.angle_beta   90.00
_cell.angle_gamma   90.00
#
_symmetry.space_group_name_H-M   'P 1'
#
loop_
_entity.id
_entity.type
_entity.pdbx_description
1 polymer ?
#
loop_
_entity_poly.entity_id
_entity_poly.type
_entity_poly.pdbx_seq_one_letter_code
_entity_poly.pdbx_strand_id
1 'polypeptide(L)'
;SIASFCPTPRMTVYGASKAYVSSFTVGLSEELKRRDITVTAVCPGPMKTEFLDVGSITGRSPAFEYLPYCDQVRVAAGALRAAKAGRTMYTPRLFYKFYRLLAKVAPVKLMVKFTKT
;
A
#
# COMPACT_ATOMS: atom_id res chain seq x y z
N SER A 1 -2.35 1.67 0.89
CA SER A 1 -2.41 0.20 1.00
C SER A 1 -1.44 -0.49 0.05
N ILE A 2 -0.89 -1.60 0.47
CA ILE A 2 -0.09 -2.49 -0.41
C ILE A 2 -0.91 -3.05 -1.57
N ALA A 3 -2.24 -3.02 -1.48
CA ALA A 3 -3.13 -3.41 -2.57
C ALA A 3 -2.97 -2.53 -3.82
N SER A 4 -2.33 -1.38 -3.70
CA SER A 4 -1.99 -0.52 -4.84
C SER A 4 -0.89 -1.09 -5.75
N PHE A 5 -0.12 -2.06 -5.25
CA PHE A 5 1.07 -2.55 -5.96
C PHE A 5 0.78 -3.65 -6.97
N CYS A 6 -0.31 -4.39 -6.79
CA CYS A 6 -0.66 -5.50 -7.66
C CYS A 6 -2.17 -5.74 -7.65
N PRO A 7 -2.77 -6.07 -8.81
CA PRO A 7 -4.17 -6.47 -8.85
C PRO A 7 -4.42 -7.68 -7.93
N THR A 8 -5.48 -7.58 -7.13
CA THR A 8 -5.87 -8.64 -6.19
C THR A 8 -7.25 -9.15 -6.56
N PRO A 9 -7.38 -10.39 -7.08
CA PRO A 9 -8.68 -10.99 -7.36
C PRO A 9 -9.58 -10.96 -6.11
N ARG A 10 -10.87 -10.79 -6.30
CA ARG A 10 -11.91 -10.58 -5.28
C ARG A 10 -11.85 -9.23 -4.55
N MET A 11 -10.77 -8.47 -4.71
CA MET A 11 -10.63 -7.11 -4.22
C MET A 11 -10.30 -6.15 -5.38
N THR A 12 -10.82 -6.43 -6.55
CA THR A 12 -10.44 -5.75 -7.80
C THR A 12 -10.70 -4.25 -7.76
N VAL A 13 -11.89 -3.84 -7.35
CA VAL A 13 -12.26 -2.41 -7.25
C VAL A 13 -11.42 -1.71 -6.17
N TYR A 14 -11.28 -2.37 -5.03
CA TYR A 14 -10.44 -1.84 -3.95
C TYR A 14 -8.98 -1.64 -4.40
N GLY A 15 -8.36 -2.67 -4.98
CA GLY A 15 -6.99 -2.58 -5.49
C GLY A 15 -6.83 -1.49 -6.55
N ALA A 16 -7.78 -1.40 -7.48
CA ALA A 16 -7.78 -0.37 -8.51
C ALA A 16 -7.90 1.04 -7.92
N SER A 17 -8.77 1.23 -6.92
CA SER A 17 -8.92 2.53 -6.25
C SER A 17 -7.63 2.95 -5.52
N LYS A 18 -6.96 2.00 -4.88
CA LYS A 18 -5.68 2.28 -4.20
C LYS A 18 -4.53 2.53 -5.17
N ALA A 19 -4.51 1.84 -6.30
CA ALA A 19 -3.56 2.12 -7.38
C ALA A 19 -3.78 3.52 -7.98
N TYR A 20 -5.03 3.92 -8.16
CA TYR A 20 -5.37 5.28 -8.56
C TYR A 20 -4.78 6.32 -7.60
N VAL A 21 -5.01 6.17 -6.29
CA VAL A 21 -4.49 7.10 -5.27
C VAL A 21 -2.97 7.16 -5.31
N SER A 22 -2.30 6.03 -5.43
CA SER A 22 -0.83 5.99 -5.52
C SER A 22 -0.32 6.70 -6.76
N SER A 23 -0.89 6.44 -7.93
CA SER A 23 -0.51 7.08 -9.19
C SER A 23 -0.77 8.59 -9.16
N PHE A 24 -1.95 8.99 -8.67
CA PHE A 24 -2.31 10.40 -8.48
C PHE A 24 -1.32 11.13 -7.58
N THR A 25 -0.97 10.52 -6.45
CA THR A 25 -0.03 11.12 -5.48
C THR A 25 1.36 11.33 -6.09
N VAL A 26 1.85 10.35 -6.84
CA VAL A 26 3.15 10.47 -7.52
C VAL A 26 3.15 11.61 -8.54
N GLY A 27 2.12 11.69 -9.37
CA GLY A 27 1.98 12.78 -10.35
C GLY A 27 1.88 14.14 -9.66
N LEU A 28 1.00 14.26 -8.68
CA LEU A 28 0.82 15.51 -7.93
C LEU A 28 2.08 15.96 -7.18
N SER A 29 2.83 15.01 -6.64
CA SER A 29 4.11 15.30 -5.97
C SER A 29 5.10 15.99 -6.91
N GLU A 30 5.18 15.54 -8.16
CA GLU A 30 6.07 16.16 -9.15
C GLU A 30 5.59 17.54 -9.59
N GLU A 31 4.27 17.70 -9.76
CA GLU A 31 3.69 19.00 -10.13
C GLU A 31 3.92 20.08 -9.05
N LEU A 32 3.85 19.70 -7.78
CA LEU A 32 3.96 20.61 -6.64
C LEU A 32 5.40 20.82 -6.14
N LYS A 33 6.35 20.10 -6.69
CA LYS A 33 7.76 20.17 -6.29
C LYS A 33 8.33 21.60 -6.37
N ARG A 34 7.96 22.35 -7.38
CA ARG A 34 8.40 23.74 -7.56
C ARG A 34 7.82 24.71 -6.52
N ARG A 35 6.79 24.30 -5.79
CA ARG A 35 6.13 25.09 -4.73
C ARG A 35 6.57 24.67 -3.32
N ASP A 36 7.59 23.83 -3.21
CA ASP A 36 8.08 23.27 -1.93
C ASP A 36 6.98 22.55 -1.13
N ILE A 37 6.04 21.94 -1.86
CA ILE A 37 4.97 21.12 -1.27
C ILE A 37 5.30 19.65 -1.50
N THR A 38 5.36 18.87 -0.43
CA THR A 38 5.55 17.43 -0.50
C THR A 38 4.20 16.69 -0.40
N VAL A 39 4.05 15.65 -1.19
CA VAL A 39 2.86 14.80 -1.16
C VAL A 39 3.34 13.35 -1.06
N THR A 40 2.83 12.63 -0.09
CA THR A 40 3.29 11.27 0.22
C THR A 40 2.14 10.29 0.26
N ALA A 41 2.21 9.24 -0.55
CA ALA A 41 1.30 8.11 -0.46
C ALA A 41 1.78 7.15 0.63
N VAL A 42 0.93 6.85 1.58
CA VAL A 42 1.19 5.86 2.63
C VAL A 42 0.58 4.53 2.22
N CYS A 43 1.41 3.51 2.07
CA CYS A 43 1.01 2.20 1.58
C CYS A 43 1.34 1.12 2.63
N PRO A 44 0.58 1.04 3.72
CA PRO A 44 0.79 0.03 4.75
C PRO A 44 0.24 -1.34 4.34
N GLY A 45 0.76 -2.38 4.97
CA GLY A 45 0.10 -3.67 5.01
C GLY A 45 -1.12 -3.67 5.95
N PRO A 46 -1.65 -4.85 6.29
CA PRO A 46 -2.79 -4.95 7.19
C PRO A 46 -2.51 -4.29 8.53
N MET A 47 -3.49 -3.56 9.04
CA MET A 47 -3.50 -3.00 10.39
C MET A 47 -4.76 -3.47 11.10
N LYS A 48 -4.66 -3.73 12.40
CA LYS A 48 -5.83 -4.08 13.23
C LYS A 48 -6.66 -2.82 13.46
N THR A 49 -7.65 -2.61 12.63
CA THR A 49 -8.57 -1.47 12.66
C THR A 49 -10.00 -1.95 12.46
N GLU A 50 -10.98 -1.15 12.81
CA GLU A 50 -12.40 -1.40 12.54
C GLU A 50 -12.71 -1.63 11.05
N PHE A 51 -11.84 -1.15 10.16
CA PHE A 51 -11.98 -1.37 8.73
C PHE A 51 -12.02 -2.85 8.35
N LEU A 52 -11.23 -3.68 9.04
CA LEU A 52 -11.22 -5.13 8.80
C LEU A 52 -12.55 -5.78 9.22
N ASP A 53 -13.13 -5.30 10.33
CA ASP A 53 -14.38 -5.81 10.86
C ASP A 53 -15.56 -5.39 9.97
N VAL A 54 -15.66 -4.12 9.63
CA VAL A 54 -16.72 -3.57 8.77
C VAL A 54 -16.64 -4.15 7.36
N GLY A 55 -15.45 -4.33 6.82
CA GLY A 55 -15.24 -4.88 5.47
C GLY A 55 -15.46 -6.39 5.38
N SER A 56 -15.69 -7.07 6.49
CA SER A 56 -15.77 -8.56 6.56
C SER A 56 -14.57 -9.22 5.85
N ILE A 57 -13.41 -8.61 5.93
CA ILE A 57 -12.19 -9.03 5.23
C ILE A 57 -11.50 -10.16 5.99
N THR A 58 -11.72 -10.22 7.30
CA THR A 58 -11.16 -11.25 8.17
C THR A 58 -11.79 -12.63 7.89
N GLY A 59 -10.96 -13.65 7.81
CA GLY A 59 -11.39 -15.04 7.63
C GLY A 59 -11.71 -15.44 6.18
N ARG A 60 -11.49 -14.59 5.20
CA ARG A 60 -11.76 -14.91 3.78
C ARG A 60 -10.57 -15.42 2.99
N SER A 61 -9.36 -15.20 3.48
CA SER A 61 -8.14 -15.69 2.85
C SER A 61 -7.14 -16.13 3.91
N PRO A 62 -6.67 -17.39 3.86
CA PRO A 62 -5.59 -17.85 4.73
C PRO A 62 -4.34 -16.99 4.63
N ALA A 63 -4.05 -16.46 3.44
CA ALA A 63 -2.91 -15.57 3.23
C ALA A 63 -2.99 -14.29 4.06
N PHE A 64 -4.20 -13.79 4.34
CA PHE A 64 -4.40 -12.58 5.13
C PHE A 64 -4.05 -12.78 6.61
N GLU A 65 -4.25 -13.99 7.14
CA GLU A 65 -3.94 -14.34 8.52
C GLU A 65 -2.43 -14.44 8.77
N TYR A 66 -1.66 -14.78 7.75
CA TYR A 66 -0.20 -14.95 7.84
C TYR A 66 0.58 -13.67 7.52
N LEU A 67 -0.06 -12.63 7.00
CA LEU A 67 0.62 -11.37 6.73
C LEU A 67 0.96 -10.64 8.03
N PRO A 68 2.20 -10.11 8.15
CA PRO A 68 2.57 -9.36 9.35
C PRO A 68 1.80 -8.05 9.43
N TYR A 69 1.10 -7.86 10.54
CA TYR A 69 0.36 -6.63 10.81
C TYR A 69 1.30 -5.44 11.05
N CYS A 70 0.89 -4.28 10.56
CA CYS A 70 1.56 -3.02 10.84
C CYS A 70 0.94 -2.36 12.06
N ASP A 71 1.78 -1.79 12.93
CA ASP A 71 1.32 -0.98 14.05
C ASP A 71 0.91 0.42 13.56
N GLN A 72 -0.30 0.85 13.90
CA GLN A 72 -0.86 2.12 13.45
C GLN A 72 -0.02 3.34 13.84
N VAL A 73 0.47 3.36 15.08
CA VAL A 73 1.26 4.49 15.60
C VAL A 73 2.60 4.57 14.88
N ARG A 74 3.25 3.44 14.67
CA ARG A 74 4.53 3.36 13.93
C ARG A 74 4.36 3.78 12.46
N VAL A 75 3.27 3.35 11.84
CA VAL A 75 2.94 3.73 10.46
C VAL A 75 2.74 5.23 10.37
N ALA A 76 1.96 5.82 11.27
CA ALA A 76 1.73 7.26 11.29
C ALA A 76 3.02 8.06 11.50
N ALA A 77 3.85 7.66 12.47
CA ALA A 77 5.12 8.32 12.74
C ALA A 77 6.08 8.21 11.53
N GLY A 78 6.17 7.04 10.92
CA GLY A 78 6.99 6.82 9.72
C GLY A 78 6.50 7.59 8.51
N ALA A 79 5.18 7.71 8.34
CA ALA A 79 4.56 8.49 7.28
C ALA A 79 4.90 9.98 7.40
N LEU A 80 4.83 10.53 8.60
CA LEU A 80 5.20 11.93 8.86
C LEU A 80 6.69 12.18 8.59
N ARG A 81 7.57 11.27 9.01
CA ARG A 81 9.00 11.36 8.70
C ARG A 81 9.27 11.32 7.20
N ALA A 82 8.59 10.41 6.48
CA ALA A 82 8.72 10.29 5.04
C ALA A 82 8.25 11.56 4.32
N ALA A 83 7.13 12.13 4.74
CA ALA A 83 6.60 13.38 4.19
C ALA A 83 7.57 14.56 4.43
N LYS A 84 8.13 14.69 5.63
CA LYS A 84 9.14 15.70 5.95
C LYS A 84 10.42 15.52 5.14
N ALA A 85 10.80 14.28 4.83
CA ALA A 85 11.96 13.97 4.00
C ALA A 85 11.71 14.15 2.49
N GLY A 86 10.50 14.52 2.09
CA GLY A 86 10.12 14.71 0.68
C GLY A 86 9.92 13.41 -0.10
N ARG A 87 9.70 12.30 0.58
CA ARG A 87 9.43 11.01 -0.08
C ARG A 87 8.02 10.98 -0.66
N THR A 88 7.89 10.48 -1.87
CA THR A 88 6.60 10.37 -2.57
C THR A 88 5.79 9.17 -2.13
N MET A 89 6.44 8.08 -1.71
CA MET A 89 5.79 6.88 -1.22
C MET A 89 6.45 6.38 0.05
N TYR A 90 5.62 5.95 0.99
CA TYR A 90 6.05 5.31 2.23
C TYR A 90 5.39 3.96 2.39
N THR A 91 6.22 2.92 2.52
CA THR A 91 5.79 1.55 2.78
C THR A 91 6.47 1.07 4.07
N PRO A 92 5.72 0.83 5.15
CA PRO A 92 6.30 0.32 6.39
C PRO A 92 6.74 -1.14 6.23
N ARG A 93 7.70 -1.57 7.06
CA ARG A 93 8.27 -2.92 7.11
C ARG A 93 9.05 -3.33 5.87
N LEU A 94 10.16 -3.99 6.06
CA LEU A 94 11.00 -4.49 4.98
C LEU A 94 10.29 -5.52 4.08
N PHE A 95 9.42 -6.34 4.67
CA PHE A 95 8.63 -7.32 3.94
C PHE A 95 7.78 -6.65 2.84
N TYR A 96 7.08 -5.56 3.17
CA TYR A 96 6.22 -4.86 2.21
C TYR A 96 7.00 -3.97 1.24
N LYS A 97 8.17 -3.48 1.65
CA LYS A 97 9.10 -2.80 0.73
C LYS A 97 9.61 -3.76 -0.34
N PHE A 98 9.94 -4.97 0.06
CA PHE A 98 10.34 -6.03 -0.86
C PHE A 98 9.19 -6.43 -1.80
N TYR A 99 7.98 -6.58 -1.25
CA TYR A 99 6.77 -6.85 -2.03
C TYR A 99 6.53 -5.77 -3.09
N ARG A 100 6.68 -4.49 -2.72
CA ARG A 100 6.55 -3.36 -3.66
C ARG A 100 7.56 -3.45 -4.81
N LEU A 101 8.81 -3.75 -4.49
CA LEU A 101 9.86 -3.91 -5.50
C LEU A 101 9.56 -5.09 -6.42
N LEU A 102 9.17 -6.22 -5.85
CA LEU A 102 8.82 -7.42 -6.59
C LEU A 102 7.63 -7.18 -7.54
N ALA A 103 6.58 -6.51 -7.05
CA ALA A 103 5.41 -6.18 -7.86
C ALA A 103 5.76 -5.25 -9.05
N LYS A 104 6.81 -4.45 -8.91
CA LYS A 104 7.26 -3.55 -9.97
C LYS A 104 8.04 -4.26 -11.08
N VAL A 105 8.81 -5.28 -10.74
CA VAL A 105 9.72 -5.98 -11.69
C VAL A 105 9.20 -7.31 -12.18
N ALA A 106 8.36 -7.99 -11.42
CA ALA A 106 7.79 -9.28 -11.80
C ALA A 106 6.63 -9.13 -12.79
N PRO A 107 6.41 -10.12 -13.69
CA PRO A 107 5.24 -10.10 -14.58
C PRO A 107 3.94 -10.08 -13.78
N VAL A 108 3.01 -9.21 -14.17
CA VAL A 108 1.71 -9.03 -13.48
C VAL A 108 0.94 -10.34 -13.37
N LYS A 109 0.93 -11.17 -14.42
CA LYS A 109 0.25 -12.47 -14.42
C LYS A 109 0.79 -13.42 -13.36
N LEU A 110 2.09 -13.36 -13.08
CA LEU A 110 2.72 -14.16 -12.02
C LEU A 110 2.32 -13.64 -10.65
N MET A 111 2.38 -12.33 -10.46
CA MET A 111 2.02 -11.68 -9.19
C MET A 111 0.57 -11.94 -8.79
N VAL A 112 -0.36 -11.88 -9.74
CA VAL A 112 -1.79 -12.13 -9.50
C VAL A 112 -2.04 -13.54 -8.96
N LYS A 113 -1.24 -14.53 -9.35
CA LYS A 113 -1.37 -15.90 -8.80
C LYS A 113 -1.07 -15.96 -7.30
N PHE A 114 -0.13 -15.12 -6.81
CA PHE A 114 0.23 -15.06 -5.39
C PHE A 114 -0.72 -14.17 -4.57
N THR A 115 -1.37 -13.19 -5.21
CA THR A 115 -2.31 -12.28 -4.53
C THR A 115 -3.75 -12.78 -4.58
N LYS A 116 -3.99 -13.91 -5.20
CA LYS A 116 -5.32 -14.51 -5.29
C LYS A 116 -5.83 -14.87 -3.89
N THR A 117 -6.93 -14.28 -3.53
CA THR A 117 -7.61 -14.48 -2.24
C THR A 117 -8.76 -15.46 -2.32
#